data_d293d5281043db22f41c37ea4e5b3222
#
_entry.id   d293d5281043db22f41c37ea4e5b3222
#
_cell.length_a   1.000
_cell.length_b   1.000
_cell.length_c   1.000
_cell.angle_alpha   90.00
_cell.angle_beta   90.00
_cell.angle_gamma   90.00
#
_symmetry.space_group_name_H-M   'P 1'
#
loop_
_entity.id
_entity.type
_entity.pdbx_description
1 polymer ?
#
loop_
_entity_poly.entity_id
_entity_poly.type
_entity_poly.pdbx_seq_one_letter_code
_entity_poly.pdbx_strand_id
1 'polypeptide(L)'
;MKRKMLYLAVLSALTLTSCALSFGTTSTDDSSTGSSDTSGDSTSSDTGADTSSGTSSGTSGNTSSDTTSSTGGDTSSSASTATEGWDNYFKPDIVDEYHSYQDLQKNIYLNSIPSQGEDIDILVVPVEFTDYPFATKTLADLEILFNGTSSQTNYWESVASFYEKSSYGHLDFDFTIAATFDTEKTVSQFVSTYGSFFTTNLVRNVVSDYKTANGNSSTQQFDNDSDGFIDAVWMIYSCPNYSNSDYIANISENFWAYVTWDAQQSYNGNGSVSSPVANVYGWASYDFMYEGGGETKIDAHTYIHETGHLLGLDDYYNYDEDSDYKPLGAIDMMDYNIIDHNAWSKMALGWLKPYVVTGDAEIIINPVESSGDAILIADNWNGTSFDEFILLELYTPTGLNKLDSRTNYVDRYPRAYTTAGVRLLHIDARLGIFNYSNQFINYGDPGSGPLYNDSTQRYFAMANSNTPSYSADENHRLVHMIQALGTNTVDTGSSGTNSDLFKTGQTFSMSTHGTEFFKNGNKLNNGNALGYAIYFSSVSSESATIRIEKI
;
A
#
# COMPACT_ATOMS: atom_id res chain seq x y z
N MET A 1 -7.97 25.22 18.99
CA MET A 1 -6.54 25.15 18.67
C MET A 1 -6.44 24.13 17.55
N LYS A 2 -6.19 24.56 16.30
CA LYS A 2 -5.91 23.65 15.21
C LYS A 2 -4.58 22.96 15.54
N ARG A 3 -4.62 21.65 15.80
CA ARG A 3 -3.42 20.85 16.02
C ARG A 3 -2.74 20.72 14.67
N LYS A 4 -1.54 21.19 14.54
CA LYS A 4 -0.65 20.84 13.43
C LYS A 4 -0.30 19.37 13.64
N MET A 5 -0.96 18.48 12.93
CA MET A 5 -0.40 17.17 12.68
C MET A 5 0.77 17.39 11.73
N LEU A 6 1.99 17.22 12.21
CA LEU A 6 3.13 17.09 11.33
C LEU A 6 3.06 15.67 10.80
N TYR A 7 2.64 15.57 9.58
CA TYR A 7 2.80 14.36 8.82
C TYR A 7 4.29 14.22 8.52
N LEU A 8 5.00 13.37 9.28
CA LEU A 8 6.09 12.67 8.67
C LEU A 8 5.38 11.72 7.69
N ALA A 9 5.05 12.28 6.55
CA ALA A 9 4.58 11.49 5.45
C ALA A 9 5.56 10.32 5.34
N VAL A 10 5.05 9.11 5.29
CA VAL A 10 5.72 8.12 4.48
C VAL A 10 6.08 8.88 3.23
N LEU A 11 7.36 9.19 3.13
CA LEU A 11 7.88 9.74 1.93
C LEU A 11 7.65 8.67 0.90
N SER A 12 6.45 8.69 0.30
CA SER A 12 6.28 7.97 -0.95
C SER A 12 7.50 8.28 -1.77
N ALA A 13 7.98 7.37 -2.53
CA ALA A 13 9.19 7.38 -3.32
C ALA A 13 9.61 8.73 -3.97
N LEU A 14 8.74 9.69 -3.99
CA LEU A 14 8.94 11.03 -4.56
C LEU A 14 9.79 11.97 -3.70
N THR A 15 9.97 11.74 -2.42
CA THR A 15 10.83 12.59 -1.58
C THR A 15 12.31 12.21 -1.61
N LEU A 16 12.74 11.39 -2.54
CA LEU A 16 14.15 11.37 -2.95
C LEU A 16 14.58 12.71 -3.58
N THR A 17 13.91 13.80 -3.20
CA THR A 17 14.38 15.14 -3.50
C THR A 17 15.66 15.38 -2.74
N SER A 18 16.74 15.28 -3.48
CA SER A 18 17.92 16.13 -3.32
C SER A 18 18.33 16.46 -1.90
N CYS A 19 18.60 15.47 -1.06
CA CYS A 19 19.75 15.60 -0.19
C CYS A 19 21.01 15.18 -0.99
N ALA A 20 21.30 15.93 -2.03
CA ALA A 20 22.70 16.16 -2.39
C ALA A 20 23.26 16.92 -1.19
N LEU A 21 23.68 16.16 -0.20
CA LEU A 21 24.52 16.66 0.87
C LEU A 21 25.79 17.20 0.21
N SER A 22 25.86 18.52 0.03
CA SER A 22 27.11 19.18 -0.11
C SER A 22 27.87 18.97 1.20
N PHE A 23 28.69 17.94 1.25
CA PHE A 23 29.75 17.88 2.23
C PHE A 23 30.73 19.02 1.88
N GLY A 24 30.62 20.12 2.61
CA GLY A 24 31.62 21.14 2.66
C GLY A 24 32.89 20.53 3.23
N THR A 25 33.79 20.12 2.38
CA THR A 25 35.18 19.96 2.76
C THR A 25 35.76 21.35 2.88
N THR A 26 35.97 21.78 4.11
CA THR A 26 36.91 22.86 4.41
C THR A 26 38.31 22.37 4.05
N SER A 27 38.82 22.81 2.93
CA SER A 27 40.27 22.83 2.70
C SER A 27 40.68 24.26 2.48
N THR A 28 41.58 24.68 3.33
CA THR A 28 42.32 25.92 3.34
C THR A 28 43.08 26.16 2.03
N ASP A 29 43.11 27.44 1.67
CA ASP A 29 43.90 28.09 0.62
C ASP A 29 45.30 27.51 0.38
N ASP A 30 45.70 27.37 -0.86
CA ASP A 30 46.82 28.17 -1.32
C ASP A 30 46.89 28.27 -2.86
N SER A 31 47.39 29.44 -3.29
CA SER A 31 47.50 30.01 -4.61
C SER A 31 48.48 29.29 -5.56
N SER A 32 48.22 29.24 -6.87
CA SER A 32 49.00 29.94 -7.92
C SER A 32 48.76 29.44 -9.32
N THR A 33 48.40 30.34 -10.18
CA THR A 33 48.78 30.62 -11.59
C THR A 33 49.30 29.50 -12.51
N GLY A 34 48.70 29.43 -13.74
CA GLY A 34 49.41 28.94 -14.92
C GLY A 34 48.54 28.46 -16.06
N SER A 35 48.52 29.22 -17.09
CA SER A 35 47.88 29.16 -18.37
C SER A 35 48.30 28.01 -19.30
N SER A 36 47.50 27.79 -20.28
CA SER A 36 47.72 27.55 -21.73
C SER A 36 47.38 26.18 -22.32
N ASP A 37 46.39 26.26 -23.19
CA ASP A 37 46.33 25.84 -24.61
C ASP A 37 46.88 24.48 -25.05
N THR A 38 46.09 23.73 -25.74
CA THR A 38 46.00 23.48 -27.20
C THR A 38 45.48 22.08 -27.55
N SER A 39 44.42 22.08 -28.30
CA SER A 39 44.09 21.40 -29.57
C SER A 39 44.73 20.06 -29.98
N GLY A 40 43.90 19.25 -30.63
CA GLY A 40 44.26 18.21 -31.63
C GLY A 40 43.41 16.97 -31.49
N ASP A 41 42.41 16.80 -32.20
CA ASP A 41 42.01 16.40 -33.55
C ASP A 41 42.57 15.04 -33.99
N SER A 42 41.68 14.33 -34.66
CA SER A 42 41.80 13.32 -35.73
C SER A 42 41.58 11.83 -35.37
N THR A 43 40.46 11.34 -35.79
CA THR A 43 40.12 10.55 -37.00
C THR A 43 40.38 9.04 -36.98
N SER A 44 39.27 8.36 -37.26
CA SER A 44 39.01 7.31 -38.24
C SER A 44 39.62 5.91 -38.02
N SER A 45 38.95 4.90 -38.20
CA SER A 45 38.26 4.16 -39.24
C SER A 45 38.32 2.69 -38.86
N ASP A 46 37.32 1.96 -39.01
CA ASP A 46 36.62 1.29 -40.10
C ASP A 46 36.92 -0.21 -40.18
N THR A 47 35.92 -0.95 -40.64
CA THR A 47 35.86 -2.32 -41.21
C THR A 47 35.90 -3.48 -40.19
N GLY A 48 35.08 -4.49 -40.30
CA GLY A 48 34.04 -4.92 -41.22
C GLY A 48 33.78 -6.40 -41.02
N ALA A 49 32.55 -6.81 -41.32
CA ALA A 49 32.10 -8.04 -41.95
C ALA A 49 32.65 -9.41 -41.44
N ASP A 50 31.97 -10.51 -41.41
CA ASP A 50 30.77 -11.03 -42.10
C ASP A 50 30.49 -12.47 -41.60
N THR A 51 29.22 -12.90 -41.74
CA THR A 51 28.74 -14.25 -42.13
C THR A 51 29.08 -15.46 -41.23
N SER A 52 28.25 -16.43 -40.96
CA SER A 52 27.09 -17.01 -41.64
C SER A 52 26.49 -18.18 -40.87
N SER A 53 25.18 -18.30 -40.92
CA SER A 53 24.34 -19.46 -41.21
C SER A 53 24.63 -20.87 -40.66
N GLY A 54 23.55 -21.49 -40.18
CA GLY A 54 23.47 -22.95 -40.03
C GLY A 54 22.11 -23.41 -39.49
N THR A 55 21.18 -23.62 -40.41
CA THR A 55 19.90 -24.35 -40.28
C THR A 55 20.05 -25.84 -40.02
N SER A 56 19.10 -26.45 -39.25
CA SER A 56 18.33 -27.68 -39.62
C SER A 56 17.58 -28.19 -38.38
N SER A 57 16.26 -28.19 -38.29
CA SER A 57 15.26 -29.16 -38.81
C SER A 57 15.38 -30.61 -38.27
N GLY A 58 14.27 -31.10 -37.70
CA GLY A 58 14.00 -32.51 -37.43
C GLY A 58 12.91 -32.70 -36.39
N THR A 59 11.78 -32.70 -36.72
CA THR A 59 10.57 -33.51 -36.96
C THR A 59 10.33 -34.70 -36.01
N SER A 60 9.15 -34.68 -35.39
CA SER A 60 8.12 -35.71 -35.21
C SER A 60 8.35 -36.93 -34.31
N GLY A 61 7.28 -37.20 -33.56
CA GLY A 61 7.00 -38.52 -32.97
C GLY A 61 5.84 -38.50 -31.98
N ASN A 62 4.67 -38.67 -32.51
CA ASN A 62 3.39 -38.93 -31.87
C ASN A 62 3.39 -40.30 -31.20
N THR A 63 2.72 -40.47 -30.04
CA THR A 63 1.74 -41.55 -29.83
C THR A 63 1.06 -41.47 -28.47
N SER A 64 -0.20 -41.60 -28.57
CA SER A 64 -1.34 -41.69 -27.64
C SER A 64 -1.39 -42.88 -26.70
N SER A 65 -2.33 -42.73 -25.77
CA SER A 65 -3.23 -43.68 -25.08
C SER A 65 -2.89 -43.87 -23.56
N ASP A 66 -3.75 -44.02 -22.63
CA ASP A 66 -5.21 -44.12 -22.52
C ASP A 66 -5.59 -44.04 -21.02
N THR A 67 -6.72 -43.46 -20.74
CA THR A 67 -7.69 -43.73 -19.66
C THR A 67 -7.30 -44.37 -18.34
N THR A 68 -7.63 -43.67 -17.23
CA THR A 68 -8.57 -44.23 -16.24
C THR A 68 -9.27 -43.15 -15.42
N SER A 69 -10.57 -43.25 -15.39
CA SER A 69 -11.55 -42.50 -14.61
C SER A 69 -11.46 -42.78 -13.11
N SER A 70 -11.65 -41.76 -12.28
CA SER A 70 -12.28 -41.93 -10.98
C SER A 70 -13.22 -40.74 -10.69
N THR A 71 -14.46 -41.10 -10.55
CA THR A 71 -15.63 -40.35 -10.09
C THR A 71 -15.48 -39.85 -8.66
N GLY A 72 -15.96 -38.64 -8.42
CA GLY A 72 -16.40 -38.28 -7.08
C GLY A 72 -16.57 -36.81 -6.80
N GLY A 73 -17.80 -36.34 -6.76
CA GLY A 73 -18.20 -35.22 -5.93
C GLY A 73 -18.61 -33.94 -6.64
N ASP A 74 -19.74 -33.96 -7.30
CA ASP A 74 -20.53 -32.76 -7.62
C ASP A 74 -20.94 -32.05 -6.33
N THR A 75 -20.39 -30.86 -6.09
CA THR A 75 -21.06 -29.84 -5.31
C THR A 75 -21.70 -28.86 -6.31
N SER A 76 -23.01 -28.98 -6.43
CA SER A 76 -23.85 -28.13 -7.24
C SER A 76 -23.73 -26.66 -6.78
N SER A 77 -22.93 -25.88 -7.49
CA SER A 77 -23.13 -24.44 -7.53
C SER A 77 -24.40 -24.19 -8.30
N SER A 78 -25.39 -23.56 -7.69
CA SER A 78 -26.58 -23.07 -8.34
C SER A 78 -26.17 -22.11 -9.45
N ALA A 79 -26.18 -22.57 -10.69
CA ALA A 79 -26.06 -21.72 -11.85
C ALA A 79 -27.22 -20.73 -11.85
N SER A 80 -26.96 -19.47 -11.58
CA SER A 80 -27.85 -18.36 -11.90
C SER A 80 -28.06 -18.42 -13.42
N THR A 81 -29.31 -18.47 -13.87
CA THR A 81 -29.64 -18.36 -15.29
C THR A 81 -29.26 -16.96 -15.75
N ALA A 82 -28.04 -16.81 -16.29
CA ALA A 82 -27.64 -15.58 -16.96
C ALA A 82 -28.65 -15.30 -18.09
N THR A 83 -29.15 -14.10 -18.14
CA THR A 83 -30.03 -13.65 -19.22
C THR A 83 -29.18 -13.58 -20.49
N GLU A 84 -29.57 -14.26 -21.56
CA GLU A 84 -28.80 -14.32 -22.82
C GLU A 84 -28.42 -12.90 -23.30
N GLY A 85 -27.14 -12.63 -23.49
CA GLY A 85 -26.63 -11.31 -23.88
C GLY A 85 -26.15 -10.39 -22.74
N TRP A 86 -26.21 -10.84 -21.47
CA TRP A 86 -25.77 -10.09 -20.28
C TRP A 86 -24.57 -10.73 -19.56
N ASP A 87 -23.75 -11.46 -20.30
CA ASP A 87 -22.59 -12.20 -19.82
C ASP A 87 -21.24 -11.64 -20.38
N ASN A 88 -21.23 -10.36 -20.78
CA ASN A 88 -20.03 -9.75 -21.33
C ASN A 88 -19.08 -9.25 -20.22
N TYR A 89 -18.52 -10.20 -19.50
CA TYR A 89 -17.46 -9.97 -18.51
C TYR A 89 -16.58 -11.22 -18.39
N PHE A 90 -15.42 -11.04 -17.80
CA PHE A 90 -14.52 -12.15 -17.45
C PHE A 90 -13.85 -11.88 -16.10
N LYS A 91 -13.33 -12.92 -15.45
CA LYS A 91 -12.46 -12.81 -14.29
C LYS A 91 -11.04 -13.16 -14.75
N PRO A 92 -10.06 -12.27 -14.64
CA PRO A 92 -8.71 -12.56 -15.10
C PRO A 92 -8.08 -13.68 -14.28
N ASP A 93 -7.24 -14.51 -14.91
CA ASP A 93 -6.48 -15.53 -14.18
C ASP A 93 -5.40 -14.89 -13.29
N ILE A 94 -4.81 -13.81 -13.78
CA ILE A 94 -3.78 -13.03 -13.09
C ILE A 94 -4.11 -11.55 -13.30
N VAL A 95 -4.02 -10.73 -12.26
CA VAL A 95 -3.78 -9.30 -12.40
C VAL A 95 -2.27 -9.16 -12.51
N ASP A 96 -1.76 -8.51 -13.52
CA ASP A 96 -0.39 -8.57 -14.02
C ASP A 96 0.67 -8.62 -12.88
N GLU A 97 1.45 -9.69 -12.84
CA GLU A 97 2.53 -9.91 -11.85
C GLU A 97 3.71 -8.93 -11.99
N TYR A 98 3.82 -8.22 -13.13
CA TYR A 98 4.90 -7.27 -13.39
C TYR A 98 4.62 -5.86 -12.88
N HIS A 99 3.40 -5.58 -12.44
CA HIS A 99 2.96 -4.26 -12.00
C HIS A 99 2.37 -4.30 -10.58
N SER A 100 3.05 -5.01 -9.68
CA SER A 100 2.73 -4.97 -8.25
C SER A 100 3.32 -3.72 -7.58
N TYR A 101 2.81 -3.37 -6.42
CA TYR A 101 3.46 -2.35 -5.59
C TYR A 101 4.91 -2.67 -5.27
N GLN A 102 5.25 -3.95 -5.09
CA GLN A 102 6.61 -4.40 -4.83
C GLN A 102 7.54 -4.10 -6.00
N ASP A 103 7.07 -4.30 -7.23
CA ASP A 103 7.86 -3.95 -8.41
C ASP A 103 8.07 -2.45 -8.54
N LEU A 104 7.07 -1.63 -8.20
CA LEU A 104 7.22 -0.18 -8.11
C LEU A 104 8.24 0.21 -7.05
N GLN A 105 8.22 -0.41 -5.87
CA GLN A 105 9.14 -0.11 -4.78
C GLN A 105 10.57 -0.55 -5.10
N LYS A 106 10.78 -1.69 -5.73
CA LYS A 106 12.10 -2.11 -6.22
C LYS A 106 12.74 -1.07 -7.15
N ASN A 107 11.92 -0.35 -7.90
CA ASN A 107 12.38 0.75 -8.76
C ASN A 107 13.00 1.94 -8.01
N ILE A 108 12.69 2.10 -6.76
CA ILE A 108 13.16 3.23 -5.94
C ILE A 108 14.08 2.81 -4.82
N TYR A 109 14.66 1.62 -4.95
CA TYR A 109 15.55 1.01 -3.96
C TYR A 109 14.88 0.74 -2.60
N LEU A 110 13.55 0.56 -2.60
CA LEU A 110 12.82 0.06 -1.45
C LEU A 110 12.57 -1.42 -1.60
N ASN A 111 12.83 -2.15 -0.55
CA ASN A 111 12.42 -3.53 -0.41
C ASN A 111 11.23 -3.53 0.54
N SER A 112 10.19 -4.23 0.18
CA SER A 112 8.96 -4.34 0.96
C SER A 112 8.69 -5.78 1.34
N ILE A 113 7.77 -5.96 2.27
CA ILE A 113 7.29 -7.29 2.63
C ILE A 113 6.62 -7.91 1.40
N PRO A 114 6.85 -9.20 1.08
CA PRO A 114 6.06 -9.90 0.09
C PRO A 114 4.56 -9.81 0.39
N SER A 115 3.74 -9.48 -0.60
CA SER A 115 2.28 -9.35 -0.40
C SER A 115 1.54 -10.68 -0.40
N GLN A 116 2.22 -11.78 -0.72
CA GLN A 116 1.68 -13.13 -0.74
C GLN A 116 2.74 -14.10 -0.22
N GLY A 117 2.30 -15.10 0.51
CA GLY A 117 3.15 -16.17 1.04
C GLY A 117 2.59 -16.77 2.31
N GLU A 118 3.01 -18.00 2.58
CA GLU A 118 2.79 -18.70 3.86
C GLU A 118 4.03 -18.46 4.74
N ASP A 119 3.84 -18.23 6.04
CA ASP A 119 4.91 -18.07 7.02
C ASP A 119 5.92 -16.93 6.67
N ILE A 120 5.41 -15.74 6.33
CA ILE A 120 6.27 -14.57 6.10
C ILE A 120 6.79 -14.03 7.42
N ASP A 121 8.07 -14.29 7.70
CA ASP A 121 8.74 -13.90 8.94
C ASP A 121 9.07 -12.41 8.98
N ILE A 122 8.64 -11.71 10.04
CA ILE A 122 8.91 -10.28 10.27
C ILE A 122 9.57 -10.07 11.63
N LEU A 123 10.65 -9.31 11.67
CA LEU A 123 11.36 -8.98 12.91
C LEU A 123 10.69 -7.81 13.63
N VAL A 124 10.31 -8.03 14.91
CA VAL A 124 9.81 -6.98 15.81
C VAL A 124 10.76 -6.78 16.96
N VAL A 125 11.25 -5.57 17.17
CA VAL A 125 12.19 -5.24 18.23
C VAL A 125 11.61 -4.16 19.15
N PRO A 126 11.33 -4.49 20.43
CA PRO A 126 11.05 -3.48 21.44
C PRO A 126 12.29 -2.61 21.69
N VAL A 127 12.14 -1.28 21.64
CA VAL A 127 13.22 -0.31 21.84
C VAL A 127 12.98 0.46 23.14
N GLU A 128 13.86 0.28 24.12
CA GLU A 128 13.70 0.82 25.47
C GLU A 128 14.54 2.07 25.71
N PHE A 129 13.90 3.08 26.33
CA PHE A 129 14.58 4.26 26.86
C PHE A 129 14.72 4.16 28.38
N THR A 130 15.84 4.62 28.94
CA THR A 130 16.14 4.47 30.37
C THR A 130 15.17 5.20 31.29
N ASP A 131 14.49 6.25 30.81
CA ASP A 131 13.44 6.98 31.52
C ASP A 131 12.01 6.40 31.29
N TYR A 132 11.87 5.46 30.38
CA TYR A 132 10.62 4.75 30.07
C TYR A 132 10.85 3.24 29.91
N PRO A 133 11.16 2.50 30.98
CA PRO A 133 11.35 1.05 30.85
C PRO A 133 10.01 0.36 30.56
N PHE A 134 10.03 -0.66 29.69
CA PHE A 134 8.87 -1.49 29.44
C PHE A 134 8.39 -2.22 30.68
N ALA A 135 7.10 -2.18 30.93
CA ALA A 135 6.49 -3.11 31.87
C ALA A 135 6.47 -4.53 31.28
N THR A 136 6.63 -5.56 32.12
CA THR A 136 6.55 -6.96 31.69
C THR A 136 5.23 -7.27 30.98
N LYS A 137 4.11 -6.66 31.41
CA LYS A 137 2.82 -6.81 30.73
C LYS A 137 2.86 -6.26 29.30
N THR A 138 3.46 -5.10 29.09
CA THR A 138 3.56 -4.45 27.78
C THR A 138 4.30 -5.34 26.79
N LEU A 139 5.42 -5.96 27.20
CA LEU A 139 6.16 -6.89 26.35
C LEU A 139 5.34 -8.16 26.01
N ALA A 140 4.56 -8.66 26.98
CA ALA A 140 3.65 -9.78 26.71
C ALA A 140 2.48 -9.39 25.79
N ASP A 141 2.01 -8.15 25.88
CA ASP A 141 0.95 -7.64 25.02
C ASP A 141 1.42 -7.44 23.56
N LEU A 142 2.71 -7.16 23.33
CA LEU A 142 3.28 -7.08 21.97
C LEU A 142 3.14 -8.41 21.21
N GLU A 143 3.36 -9.53 21.87
CA GLU A 143 3.14 -10.85 21.28
C GLU A 143 1.68 -11.04 20.85
N ILE A 144 0.73 -10.60 21.69
CA ILE A 144 -0.69 -10.67 21.36
C ILE A 144 -1.06 -9.68 20.27
N LEU A 145 -0.44 -8.49 20.27
CA LEU A 145 -0.67 -7.45 19.27
C LEU A 145 -0.34 -7.94 17.85
N PHE A 146 0.80 -8.57 17.70
CA PHE A 146 1.30 -9.03 16.41
C PHE A 146 0.77 -10.40 16.01
N ASN A 147 0.86 -11.41 16.88
CA ASN A 147 0.59 -12.83 16.59
C ASN A 147 -0.70 -13.36 17.22
N GLY A 148 -1.40 -12.57 18.02
CA GLY A 148 -2.55 -13.04 18.78
C GLY A 148 -3.75 -13.35 17.90
N THR A 149 -4.69 -14.08 18.48
CA THR A 149 -6.02 -14.26 17.91
C THR A 149 -6.96 -13.15 18.36
N SER A 150 -8.08 -12.94 17.67
CA SER A 150 -9.12 -11.98 18.06
C SER A 150 -9.69 -12.24 19.46
N SER A 151 -9.60 -13.46 19.99
CA SER A 151 -9.99 -13.78 21.38
C SER A 151 -8.94 -13.33 22.39
N GLN A 152 -7.66 -13.34 22.04
CA GLN A 152 -6.56 -12.93 22.92
C GLN A 152 -6.44 -11.39 23.00
N THR A 153 -6.67 -10.67 21.91
CA THR A 153 -6.73 -9.21 21.92
C THR A 153 -7.89 -8.71 22.78
N ASN A 154 -8.94 -9.51 22.96
CA ASN A 154 -10.16 -9.14 23.66
C ASN A 154 -10.83 -7.86 23.10
N TYR A 155 -10.54 -7.53 21.86
CA TYR A 155 -11.05 -6.33 21.20
C TYR A 155 -11.39 -6.58 19.74
N TRP A 156 -10.37 -6.75 18.86
CA TRP A 156 -10.55 -6.95 17.44
C TRP A 156 -9.53 -8.01 16.95
N GLU A 157 -8.79 -7.72 15.91
CA GLU A 157 -7.77 -8.60 15.34
C GLU A 157 -6.37 -8.23 15.87
N SER A 158 -5.42 -9.16 15.78
CA SER A 158 -3.98 -8.85 15.78
C SER A 158 -3.54 -8.41 14.38
N VAL A 159 -2.28 -8.00 14.22
CA VAL A 159 -1.74 -7.67 12.90
C VAL A 159 -1.79 -8.90 11.98
N ALA A 160 -1.27 -10.05 12.42
CA ALA A 160 -1.27 -11.28 11.64
C ALA A 160 -2.69 -11.73 11.28
N SER A 161 -3.60 -11.83 12.26
CA SER A 161 -4.96 -12.31 12.01
C SER A 161 -5.79 -11.35 11.13
N PHE A 162 -5.48 -10.06 11.11
CA PHE A 162 -6.09 -9.12 10.19
C PHE A 162 -5.64 -9.40 8.75
N TYR A 163 -4.34 -9.50 8.52
CA TYR A 163 -3.80 -9.69 7.17
C TYR A 163 -4.14 -11.06 6.59
N GLU A 164 -4.16 -12.13 7.40
CA GLU A 164 -4.67 -13.44 6.98
C GLU A 164 -6.10 -13.34 6.44
N LYS A 165 -6.99 -12.64 7.15
CA LYS A 165 -8.40 -12.46 6.74
C LYS A 165 -8.56 -11.49 5.58
N SER A 166 -7.89 -10.35 5.62
CA SER A 166 -7.97 -9.32 4.59
C SER A 166 -7.45 -9.79 3.24
N SER A 167 -6.42 -10.63 3.26
CA SER A 167 -5.83 -11.26 2.08
C SER A 167 -6.55 -12.52 1.59
N TYR A 168 -7.63 -12.95 2.26
CA TYR A 168 -8.31 -14.23 1.99
C TYR A 168 -7.37 -15.44 2.16
N GLY A 169 -6.40 -15.36 3.05
CA GLY A 169 -5.38 -16.39 3.29
C GLY A 169 -4.26 -16.44 2.24
N HIS A 170 -4.11 -15.39 1.42
CA HIS A 170 -2.95 -15.29 0.50
C HIS A 170 -1.68 -14.84 1.21
N LEU A 171 -1.81 -14.24 2.39
CA LEU A 171 -0.70 -13.73 3.19
C LEU A 171 -0.86 -14.19 4.63
N ASP A 172 0.15 -14.88 5.16
CA ASP A 172 0.26 -15.29 6.55
C ASP A 172 1.58 -14.77 7.13
N PHE A 173 1.47 -13.98 8.20
CA PHE A 173 2.62 -13.38 8.89
C PHE A 173 2.98 -14.15 10.16
N ASP A 174 4.29 -14.35 10.37
CA ASP A 174 4.88 -14.78 11.65
C ASP A 174 5.81 -13.67 12.17
N PHE A 175 5.41 -13.03 13.25
CA PHE A 175 6.19 -11.92 13.85
C PHE A 175 7.10 -12.46 14.95
N THR A 176 8.40 -12.45 14.73
CA THR A 176 9.39 -12.77 15.76
C THR A 176 9.64 -11.57 16.68
N ILE A 177 9.12 -11.61 17.91
CA ILE A 177 9.38 -10.57 18.92
C ILE A 177 10.76 -10.82 19.55
N ALA A 178 11.73 -9.99 19.23
CA ALA A 178 13.09 -10.07 19.73
C ALA A 178 13.22 -9.60 21.19
N ALA A 179 14.38 -9.87 21.79
CA ALA A 179 14.74 -9.26 23.06
C ALA A 179 14.79 -7.71 22.92
N THR A 180 14.44 -7.04 24.00
CA THR A 180 14.44 -5.57 24.05
C THR A 180 15.83 -5.01 23.76
N PHE A 181 15.91 -4.07 22.82
CA PHE A 181 17.08 -3.25 22.56
C PHE A 181 17.10 -2.07 23.53
N ASP A 182 18.09 -2.01 24.40
CA ASP A 182 18.29 -0.89 25.33
C ASP A 182 19.13 0.22 24.66
N THR A 183 18.54 1.41 24.54
CA THR A 183 19.24 2.57 23.97
C THR A 183 20.32 3.14 24.89
N GLU A 184 20.36 2.71 26.15
CA GLU A 184 21.20 3.26 27.22
C GLU A 184 21.06 4.78 27.40
N LYS A 185 19.98 5.36 26.93
CA LYS A 185 19.71 6.82 26.93
C LYS A 185 18.28 7.12 27.35
N THR A 186 18.11 8.29 27.95
CA THR A 186 16.78 8.89 28.06
C THR A 186 16.31 9.35 26.68
N VAL A 187 15.02 9.51 26.48
CA VAL A 187 14.44 10.05 25.24
C VAL A 187 15.10 11.37 24.84
N SER A 188 15.27 12.30 25.80
CA SER A 188 15.89 13.60 25.54
C SER A 188 17.35 13.47 25.10
N GLN A 189 18.13 12.58 25.74
CA GLN A 189 19.50 12.31 25.35
C GLN A 189 19.58 11.68 23.96
N PHE A 190 18.66 10.79 23.66
CA PHE A 190 18.59 10.11 22.37
C PHE A 190 18.33 11.12 21.24
N VAL A 191 17.28 11.96 21.36
CA VAL A 191 16.95 13.01 20.39
C VAL A 191 18.11 13.99 20.21
N SER A 192 18.76 14.43 21.30
CA SER A 192 19.89 15.35 21.21
C SER A 192 21.15 14.75 20.56
N THR A 193 21.31 13.42 20.63
CA THR A 193 22.45 12.71 20.06
C THR A 193 22.30 12.49 18.56
N TYR A 194 21.10 12.09 18.12
CA TYR A 194 20.89 11.59 16.76
C TYR A 194 20.13 12.54 15.83
N GLY A 195 19.49 13.59 16.38
CA GLY A 195 18.73 14.56 15.59
C GLY A 195 17.50 13.96 14.87
N SER A 196 17.08 14.58 13.77
CA SER A 196 15.82 14.24 13.07
C SER A 196 15.82 12.91 12.35
N PHE A 197 17.00 12.33 12.04
CA PHE A 197 17.12 11.05 11.31
C PHE A 197 17.62 9.91 12.20
N PHE A 198 17.23 9.94 13.46
CA PHE A 198 17.76 9.01 14.44
C PHE A 198 17.36 7.55 14.18
N THR A 199 16.16 7.31 13.63
CA THR A 199 15.65 5.94 13.43
C THR A 199 16.42 5.17 12.37
N THR A 200 16.96 5.85 11.34
CA THR A 200 17.81 5.22 10.32
C THR A 200 19.09 4.63 10.93
N ASN A 201 19.74 5.35 11.86
CA ASN A 201 20.89 4.81 12.56
C ASN A 201 20.48 3.75 13.61
N LEU A 202 19.31 3.93 14.21
CA LEU A 202 18.79 3.02 15.21
C LEU A 202 18.51 1.64 14.63
N VAL A 203 17.83 1.55 13.49
CA VAL A 203 17.50 0.25 12.87
C VAL A 203 18.76 -0.55 12.54
N ARG A 204 19.84 0.10 12.08
CA ARG A 204 21.13 -0.57 11.86
C ARG A 204 21.71 -1.14 13.16
N ASN A 205 21.64 -0.37 14.25
CA ASN A 205 22.15 -0.80 15.56
C ASN A 205 21.29 -1.97 16.10
N VAL A 206 19.98 -1.86 16.00
CA VAL A 206 19.01 -2.90 16.41
C VAL A 206 19.29 -4.22 15.68
N VAL A 207 19.45 -4.19 14.36
CA VAL A 207 19.75 -5.39 13.57
C VAL A 207 21.15 -5.93 13.86
N SER A 208 22.13 -5.05 14.08
CA SER A 208 23.49 -5.45 14.48
C SER A 208 23.52 -6.13 15.85
N ASP A 209 22.74 -5.62 16.80
CA ASP A 209 22.61 -6.22 18.14
C ASP A 209 21.93 -7.57 18.06
N TYR A 210 20.83 -7.68 17.30
CA TYR A 210 20.14 -8.94 17.04
C TYR A 210 21.10 -10.02 16.48
N LYS A 211 21.90 -9.66 15.47
CA LYS A 211 22.94 -10.55 14.91
C LYS A 211 24.01 -10.94 15.92
N THR A 212 24.41 -10.01 16.78
CA THR A 212 25.41 -10.27 17.82
C THR A 212 24.89 -11.29 18.82
N ALA A 213 23.62 -11.19 19.19
CA ALA A 213 22.99 -12.13 20.12
C ALA A 213 22.68 -13.50 19.50
N ASN A 214 22.30 -13.55 18.22
CA ASN A 214 21.74 -14.74 17.58
C ASN A 214 22.62 -15.34 16.45
N GLY A 215 23.69 -14.64 16.06
CA GLY A 215 24.58 -15.01 14.96
C GLY A 215 24.28 -14.27 13.67
N ASN A 216 25.28 -14.11 12.81
CA ASN A 216 25.17 -13.31 11.58
C ASN A 216 24.13 -13.82 10.57
N SER A 217 23.84 -15.10 10.57
CA SER A 217 22.84 -15.70 9.69
C SER A 217 21.42 -15.68 10.26
N SER A 218 21.22 -15.17 11.47
CA SER A 218 19.93 -15.16 12.15
C SER A 218 18.87 -14.28 11.45
N THR A 219 19.30 -13.35 10.60
CA THR A 219 18.43 -12.48 9.85
C THR A 219 17.98 -13.06 8.50
N GLN A 220 18.48 -14.25 8.11
CA GLN A 220 18.09 -14.87 6.84
C GLN A 220 16.60 -15.22 6.76
N GLN A 221 15.99 -15.57 7.89
CA GLN A 221 14.56 -15.87 7.95
C GLN A 221 13.67 -14.66 7.66
N PHE A 222 14.17 -13.43 7.79
CA PHE A 222 13.45 -12.18 7.53
C PHE A 222 13.71 -11.60 6.14
N ASP A 223 14.41 -12.32 5.29
CA ASP A 223 14.70 -11.99 3.87
C ASP A 223 13.96 -13.03 3.02
N ASN A 224 12.64 -12.86 2.94
CA ASN A 224 11.74 -13.87 2.35
C ASN A 224 11.89 -13.95 0.82
N ASP A 225 12.32 -12.86 0.15
CA ASP A 225 12.57 -12.83 -1.29
C ASP A 225 14.04 -13.08 -1.67
N SER A 226 14.91 -13.26 -0.68
CA SER A 226 16.34 -13.57 -0.83
C SER A 226 17.12 -12.50 -1.61
N ASP A 227 16.84 -11.24 -1.40
CA ASP A 227 17.53 -10.12 -2.04
C ASP A 227 18.70 -9.56 -1.21
N GLY A 228 18.88 -10.04 0.01
CA GLY A 228 19.95 -9.65 0.95
C GLY A 228 19.56 -8.51 1.89
N PHE A 229 18.30 -8.11 1.89
CA PHE A 229 17.76 -7.18 2.86
C PHE A 229 16.69 -7.88 3.71
N ILE A 230 16.51 -7.41 4.95
CA ILE A 230 15.37 -7.77 5.77
C ILE A 230 14.16 -7.04 5.19
N ASP A 231 13.10 -7.76 4.87
CA ASP A 231 11.90 -7.20 4.23
C ASP A 231 11.27 -6.09 5.05
N ALA A 232 11.20 -6.27 6.39
CA ALA A 232 10.84 -5.20 7.31
C ALA A 232 11.36 -5.46 8.73
N VAL A 233 11.62 -4.36 9.46
CA VAL A 233 11.88 -4.37 10.89
C VAL A 233 10.85 -3.47 11.58
N TRP A 234 10.04 -4.02 12.45
CA TRP A 234 9.23 -3.24 13.37
C TRP A 234 10.06 -2.81 14.59
N MET A 235 10.12 -1.52 14.87
CA MET A 235 10.70 -0.98 16.11
C MET A 235 9.59 -0.36 16.96
N ILE A 236 9.31 -0.95 18.11
CA ILE A 236 8.28 -0.49 19.05
C ILE A 236 8.94 0.22 20.21
N TYR A 237 8.78 1.53 20.30
CA TYR A 237 9.44 2.31 21.35
C TYR A 237 8.63 2.40 22.65
N SER A 238 9.35 2.51 23.77
CA SER A 238 8.82 2.37 25.12
C SER A 238 8.24 3.65 25.72
N CYS A 239 8.39 4.80 25.08
CA CYS A 239 7.76 6.04 25.53
C CYS A 239 6.42 6.27 24.84
N PRO A 240 5.47 7.00 25.46
CA PRO A 240 4.23 7.38 24.81
C PRO A 240 4.48 8.20 23.53
N ASN A 241 3.54 8.17 22.59
CA ASN A 241 3.63 8.99 21.38
C ASN A 241 3.53 10.49 21.71
N TYR A 242 4.00 11.36 20.81
CA TYR A 242 4.10 12.80 21.07
C TYR A 242 2.76 13.51 21.29
N SER A 243 1.65 12.96 20.88
CA SER A 243 0.32 13.55 21.03
C SER A 243 -0.31 13.30 22.41
N ASN A 244 0.30 12.42 23.21
CA ASN A 244 -0.18 12.15 24.56
C ASN A 244 0.00 13.40 25.44
N SER A 245 -1.07 13.92 26.03
CA SER A 245 -1.07 15.17 26.78
C SER A 245 -0.28 15.14 28.10
N ASP A 246 -0.01 13.97 28.64
CA ASP A 246 0.79 13.77 29.85
C ASP A 246 2.30 13.77 29.53
N TYR A 247 2.63 14.02 28.30
CA TYR A 247 3.93 13.86 27.76
C TYR A 247 4.85 15.06 27.95
N ILE A 248 6.12 14.79 28.09
CA ILE A 248 7.17 15.78 28.33
C ILE A 248 7.23 16.76 27.15
N ALA A 249 6.96 18.04 27.43
CA ALA A 249 7.19 19.13 26.49
C ALA A 249 8.63 19.06 25.96
N ASN A 250 8.88 18.54 24.78
CA ASN A 250 10.13 18.57 24.01
C ASN A 250 10.42 17.27 23.21
N ILE A 251 9.50 16.33 23.11
CA ILE A 251 9.65 15.26 22.15
C ILE A 251 9.26 15.76 20.78
N SER A 252 10.08 15.40 19.82
CA SER A 252 9.85 15.73 18.44
C SER A 252 8.67 14.91 17.91
N GLU A 253 7.96 15.48 16.98
CA GLU A 253 6.90 14.85 16.20
C GLU A 253 7.34 13.53 15.51
N ASN A 254 8.65 13.24 15.51
CA ASN A 254 9.22 11.96 15.08
C ASN A 254 8.86 10.78 16.00
N PHE A 255 8.28 11.03 17.18
CA PHE A 255 7.70 10.00 18.05
C PHE A 255 6.21 9.80 17.75
N TRP A 256 5.92 9.47 16.49
CA TRP A 256 4.63 9.05 15.95
C TRP A 256 4.74 7.63 15.39
N ALA A 257 3.70 7.12 14.75
CA ALA A 257 3.78 5.91 13.95
C ALA A 257 4.12 6.29 12.50
N TYR A 258 5.04 5.57 11.87
CA TYR A 258 5.37 5.72 10.47
C TYR A 258 6.23 4.56 9.95
N VAL A 259 6.23 4.39 8.64
CA VAL A 259 7.15 3.54 7.90
C VAL A 259 8.14 4.41 7.12
N THR A 260 9.39 3.97 7.08
CA THR A 260 10.44 4.62 6.29
C THR A 260 11.56 3.62 5.96
N TRP A 261 12.62 4.08 5.30
CA TRP A 261 13.70 3.20 4.85
C TRP A 261 15.09 3.83 5.02
N ASP A 262 16.09 2.96 5.02
CA ASP A 262 17.49 3.36 5.01
C ASP A 262 18.02 3.51 3.57
N ALA A 263 17.85 4.68 2.99
CA ALA A 263 18.27 4.98 1.63
C ALA A 263 19.78 4.74 1.37
N GLN A 264 20.63 4.90 2.38
CA GLN A 264 22.07 4.62 2.22
C GLN A 264 22.36 3.14 2.08
N GLN A 265 21.65 2.31 2.83
CA GLN A 265 21.78 0.87 2.78
C GLN A 265 21.32 0.35 1.42
N SER A 266 20.17 0.81 0.96
CA SER A 266 19.63 0.47 -0.35
C SER A 266 20.56 0.86 -1.49
N TYR A 267 21.08 2.09 -1.47
CA TYR A 267 21.94 2.60 -2.53
C TYR A 267 23.32 1.92 -2.59
N ASN A 268 23.91 1.59 -1.44
CA ASN A 268 25.24 1.00 -1.36
C ASN A 268 25.28 -0.51 -1.60
N GLY A 269 24.13 -1.18 -1.67
CA GLY A 269 24.04 -2.63 -1.93
C GLY A 269 24.76 -3.48 -0.87
N ASN A 270 24.71 -3.07 0.39
CA ASN A 270 25.47 -3.73 1.48
C ASN A 270 24.80 -5.00 2.00
N GLY A 271 23.66 -5.41 1.44
CA GLY A 271 22.98 -6.63 1.80
C GLY A 271 23.65 -7.87 1.24
N SER A 272 23.48 -8.99 1.92
CA SER A 272 23.81 -10.30 1.40
C SER A 272 22.83 -11.33 1.93
N VAL A 273 22.40 -12.25 1.09
CA VAL A 273 21.49 -13.34 1.44
C VAL A 273 22.00 -14.15 2.65
N SER A 274 23.31 -14.24 2.87
CA SER A 274 23.87 -14.95 4.02
C SER A 274 23.85 -14.15 5.32
N SER A 275 23.62 -12.84 5.25
CA SER A 275 23.54 -11.91 6.38
C SER A 275 22.77 -10.65 5.99
N PRO A 276 21.45 -10.77 5.79
CA PRO A 276 20.60 -9.65 5.38
C PRO A 276 20.69 -8.47 6.34
N VAL A 277 20.58 -7.26 5.80
CA VAL A 277 20.66 -6.00 6.56
C VAL A 277 19.33 -5.27 6.52
N ALA A 278 19.10 -4.37 7.49
CA ALA A 278 17.89 -3.57 7.52
C ALA A 278 17.79 -2.63 6.32
N ASN A 279 16.57 -2.47 5.80
CA ASN A 279 16.21 -1.47 4.81
C ASN A 279 14.92 -0.75 5.21
N VAL A 280 13.77 -1.34 4.99
CA VAL A 280 12.46 -0.80 5.36
C VAL A 280 12.15 -1.10 6.81
N TYR A 281 11.56 -0.15 7.52
CA TYR A 281 11.19 -0.36 8.92
C TYR A 281 10.00 0.49 9.34
N GLY A 282 9.19 -0.09 10.25
CA GLY A 282 8.15 0.60 10.99
C GLY A 282 8.68 1.13 12.32
N TRP A 283 8.15 2.27 12.76
CA TRP A 283 8.45 2.92 14.04
C TRP A 283 7.16 3.37 14.70
N ALA A 284 6.81 2.83 15.85
CA ALA A 284 5.59 3.19 16.56
C ALA A 284 5.76 3.10 18.08
N SER A 285 4.99 3.91 18.81
CA SER A 285 4.89 3.79 20.27
C SER A 285 4.12 2.52 20.66
N TYR A 286 4.51 1.95 21.80
CA TYR A 286 3.72 0.90 22.43
C TYR A 286 2.31 1.34 22.83
N ASP A 287 2.07 2.64 23.08
CA ASP A 287 0.80 3.14 23.62
C ASP A 287 -0.35 3.14 22.59
N PHE A 288 -0.05 3.08 21.29
CA PHE A 288 -1.07 2.90 20.27
C PHE A 288 -1.86 1.60 20.45
N MET A 289 -1.25 0.53 21.02
CA MET A 289 -1.98 -0.72 21.26
C MET A 289 -3.06 -0.63 22.35
N TYR A 290 -3.17 0.51 23.03
CA TYR A 290 -4.20 0.75 24.04
C TYR A 290 -5.18 1.88 23.65
N GLU A 291 -5.03 2.47 22.49
CA GLU A 291 -5.74 3.69 22.09
C GLU A 291 -7.26 3.46 21.96
N GLY A 292 -7.69 2.45 21.24
CA GLY A 292 -9.10 2.18 21.01
C GLY A 292 -9.77 1.32 22.07
N GLY A 293 -9.00 0.51 22.78
CA GLY A 293 -9.51 -0.50 23.72
C GLY A 293 -9.18 -0.26 25.19
N GLY A 294 -8.21 0.57 25.49
CA GLY A 294 -7.62 0.73 26.83
C GLY A 294 -6.78 -0.49 27.26
N GLU A 295 -6.16 -0.43 28.43
CA GLU A 295 -5.14 -1.41 28.89
C GLU A 295 -5.59 -2.87 28.99
N THR A 296 -6.87 -3.16 28.87
CA THR A 296 -7.40 -4.53 28.96
C THR A 296 -7.78 -5.12 27.61
N LYS A 297 -7.64 -4.35 26.55
CA LYS A 297 -7.95 -4.73 25.17
C LYS A 297 -6.79 -4.28 24.30
N ILE A 298 -6.28 -5.17 23.48
CA ILE A 298 -5.16 -4.86 22.61
C ILE A 298 -5.71 -4.43 21.27
N ASP A 299 -5.30 -3.26 20.83
CA ASP A 299 -5.75 -2.59 19.63
C ASP A 299 -4.63 -2.53 18.60
N ALA A 300 -4.86 -3.11 17.44
CA ALA A 300 -3.87 -3.19 16.39
C ALA A 300 -4.08 -2.21 15.23
N HIS A 301 -5.09 -1.32 15.25
CA HIS A 301 -5.45 -0.46 14.11
C HIS A 301 -4.25 0.29 13.53
N THR A 302 -3.49 1.02 14.36
CA THR A 302 -2.32 1.77 13.90
C THR A 302 -1.25 0.86 13.32
N TYR A 303 -0.97 -0.27 13.96
CA TYR A 303 0.07 -1.21 13.46
C TYR A 303 -0.37 -1.91 12.17
N ILE A 304 -1.65 -2.17 11.99
CA ILE A 304 -2.21 -2.69 10.74
C ILE A 304 -2.06 -1.66 9.63
N HIS A 305 -2.42 -0.40 9.87
CA HIS A 305 -2.23 0.70 8.93
C HIS A 305 -0.76 0.81 8.48
N GLU A 306 0.15 0.89 9.44
CA GLU A 306 1.59 0.99 9.13
C GLU A 306 2.14 -0.27 8.44
N THR A 307 1.59 -1.46 8.73
CA THR A 307 1.95 -2.68 7.98
C THR A 307 1.44 -2.62 6.54
N GLY A 308 0.33 -1.92 6.27
CA GLY A 308 -0.12 -1.60 4.91
C GLY A 308 0.94 -0.82 4.13
N HIS A 309 1.62 0.12 4.77
CA HIS A 309 2.77 0.82 4.18
C HIS A 309 3.98 -0.08 3.95
N LEU A 310 4.23 -1.02 4.86
CA LEU A 310 5.29 -2.03 4.66
C LEU A 310 4.99 -2.94 3.45
N LEU A 311 3.72 -3.13 3.11
CA LEU A 311 3.27 -3.83 1.89
C LEU A 311 3.28 -2.94 0.64
N GLY A 312 3.49 -1.63 0.80
CA GLY A 312 3.60 -0.66 -0.28
C GLY A 312 2.38 0.22 -0.51
N LEU A 313 1.30 0.06 0.25
CA LEU A 313 0.12 0.93 0.12
C LEU A 313 0.44 2.35 0.57
N ASP A 314 -0.12 3.34 -0.13
CA ASP A 314 -0.08 4.74 0.26
C ASP A 314 -1.22 5.10 1.24
N ASP A 315 -1.06 6.23 1.94
CA ASP A 315 -2.19 6.86 2.62
C ASP A 315 -3.25 7.34 1.64
N TYR A 316 -4.52 7.12 1.99
CA TYR A 316 -5.64 7.60 1.16
C TYR A 316 -6.26 8.90 1.66
N TYR A 317 -5.83 9.41 2.81
CA TYR A 317 -6.19 10.75 3.26
C TYR A 317 -5.33 11.81 2.58
N ASN A 318 -5.80 13.06 2.62
CA ASN A 318 -5.09 14.18 2.05
C ASN A 318 -4.05 14.74 3.04
N TYR A 319 -2.80 14.92 2.61
CA TYR A 319 -1.73 15.55 3.41
C TYR A 319 -1.80 17.08 3.44
N ASP A 320 -2.58 17.71 2.57
CA ASP A 320 -2.76 19.15 2.59
C ASP A 320 -3.63 19.57 3.77
N GLU A 321 -3.00 20.12 4.82
CA GLU A 321 -3.70 20.59 6.02
C GLU A 321 -4.68 21.76 5.76
N ASP A 322 -4.51 22.48 4.67
CA ASP A 322 -5.40 23.57 4.25
C ASP A 322 -6.63 23.07 3.49
N SER A 323 -6.65 21.79 3.13
CA SER A 323 -7.75 21.13 2.43
C SER A 323 -8.49 20.18 3.36
N ASP A 324 -9.80 20.30 3.41
CA ASP A 324 -10.67 19.46 4.25
C ASP A 324 -11.11 18.16 3.54
N TYR A 325 -10.73 17.91 2.27
CA TYR A 325 -11.30 16.79 1.54
C TYR A 325 -10.83 15.41 2.07
N LYS A 326 -11.76 14.46 2.03
CA LYS A 326 -11.58 13.09 2.51
C LYS A 326 -11.97 12.11 1.40
N PRO A 327 -11.05 11.70 0.53
CA PRO A 327 -11.36 10.95 -0.69
C PRO A 327 -12.23 9.71 -0.48
N LEU A 328 -12.08 9.02 0.64
CA LEU A 328 -12.89 7.84 1.03
C LEU A 328 -13.88 8.13 2.17
N GLY A 329 -14.11 9.41 2.48
CA GLY A 329 -14.96 9.81 3.59
C GLY A 329 -14.38 9.44 4.96
N ALA A 330 -13.07 9.30 5.08
CA ALA A 330 -12.36 8.84 6.27
C ALA A 330 -12.77 7.41 6.71
N ILE A 331 -13.17 6.55 5.78
CA ILE A 331 -13.62 5.18 6.05
C ILE A 331 -12.83 4.19 5.18
N ASP A 332 -11.61 3.91 5.58
CA ASP A 332 -10.72 2.90 5.01
C ASP A 332 -9.55 2.65 5.96
N MET A 333 -8.90 1.48 5.90
CA MET A 333 -7.73 1.16 6.72
C MET A 333 -6.58 2.13 6.40
N MET A 334 -6.35 2.46 5.13
CA MET A 334 -5.30 3.39 4.72
C MET A 334 -5.75 4.86 4.70
N ASP A 335 -6.96 5.18 5.20
CA ASP A 335 -7.43 6.56 5.39
C ASP A 335 -7.38 6.92 6.89
N TYR A 336 -8.29 6.38 7.71
CA TYR A 336 -8.38 6.68 9.15
C TYR A 336 -8.30 5.41 10.01
N ASN A 337 -7.53 4.44 9.60
CA ASN A 337 -7.18 3.21 10.32
C ASN A 337 -8.42 2.37 10.72
N ILE A 338 -9.48 2.38 9.94
CA ILE A 338 -10.71 1.66 10.27
C ILE A 338 -11.16 0.76 9.13
N ILE A 339 -11.88 -0.28 9.47
CA ILE A 339 -12.41 -1.32 8.57
C ILE A 339 -11.32 -2.10 7.81
N ASP A 340 -11.75 -2.95 6.90
CA ASP A 340 -10.91 -3.72 5.99
C ASP A 340 -10.36 -2.84 4.86
N HIS A 341 -9.30 -3.28 4.21
CA HIS A 341 -8.81 -2.68 2.98
C HIS A 341 -9.88 -2.71 1.88
N ASN A 342 -9.96 -1.66 1.08
CA ASN A 342 -10.85 -1.61 -0.08
C ASN A 342 -10.39 -2.57 -1.20
N ALA A 343 -11.30 -2.83 -2.16
CA ALA A 343 -11.04 -3.76 -3.25
C ALA A 343 -9.83 -3.38 -4.12
N TRP A 344 -9.52 -2.08 -4.27
CA TRP A 344 -8.35 -1.68 -5.05
C TRP A 344 -7.05 -2.02 -4.34
N SER A 345 -6.94 -1.76 -3.02
CA SER A 345 -5.77 -2.17 -2.23
C SER A 345 -5.53 -3.67 -2.33
N LYS A 346 -6.60 -4.46 -2.20
CA LYS A 346 -6.54 -5.92 -2.31
C LYS A 346 -6.14 -6.39 -3.72
N MET A 347 -6.63 -5.70 -4.75
CA MET A 347 -6.25 -5.96 -6.14
C MET A 347 -4.77 -5.61 -6.41
N ALA A 348 -4.31 -4.46 -5.90
CA ALA A 348 -2.92 -4.01 -6.05
C ALA A 348 -1.91 -4.90 -5.32
N LEU A 349 -2.33 -5.54 -4.21
CA LEU A 349 -1.56 -6.53 -3.47
C LEU A 349 -1.69 -7.95 -4.03
N GLY A 350 -2.49 -8.15 -5.09
CA GLY A 350 -2.67 -9.44 -5.73
C GLY A 350 -3.64 -10.39 -5.03
N TRP A 351 -4.40 -9.92 -4.03
CA TRP A 351 -5.33 -10.74 -3.25
C TRP A 351 -6.70 -10.89 -3.92
N LEU A 352 -7.07 -9.94 -4.78
CA LEU A 352 -8.40 -9.87 -5.40
C LEU A 352 -8.28 -9.76 -6.93
N LYS A 353 -9.16 -10.48 -7.63
CA LYS A 353 -9.33 -10.43 -9.08
C LYS A 353 -10.76 -10.00 -9.39
N PRO A 354 -10.97 -8.83 -10.01
CA PRO A 354 -12.33 -8.33 -10.27
C PRO A 354 -12.99 -9.02 -11.47
N TYR A 355 -14.32 -8.94 -11.55
CA TYR A 355 -15.05 -9.18 -12.79
C TYR A 355 -14.89 -7.97 -13.72
N VAL A 356 -14.22 -8.16 -14.86
CA VAL A 356 -13.94 -7.10 -15.83
C VAL A 356 -15.02 -7.05 -16.88
N VAL A 357 -15.70 -5.90 -16.98
CA VAL A 357 -16.84 -5.71 -17.89
C VAL A 357 -16.34 -5.37 -19.29
N THR A 358 -16.91 -6.05 -20.31
CA THR A 358 -16.57 -5.85 -21.74
C THR A 358 -17.77 -5.47 -22.60
N GLY A 359 -18.97 -5.46 -22.03
CA GLY A 359 -20.22 -5.14 -22.71
C GLY A 359 -21.39 -5.11 -21.73
N ASP A 360 -22.60 -5.34 -22.22
CA ASP A 360 -23.76 -5.45 -21.35
C ASP A 360 -23.61 -6.65 -20.42
N ALA A 361 -23.77 -6.44 -19.10
CA ALA A 361 -23.52 -7.46 -18.11
C ALA A 361 -24.52 -7.39 -16.95
N GLU A 362 -24.85 -8.55 -16.37
CA GLU A 362 -25.52 -8.67 -15.08
C GLU A 362 -24.68 -9.57 -14.19
N ILE A 363 -24.13 -9.01 -13.12
CA ILE A 363 -23.17 -9.67 -12.25
C ILE A 363 -23.70 -9.68 -10.82
N ILE A 364 -23.59 -10.83 -10.17
CA ILE A 364 -23.88 -10.97 -8.74
C ILE A 364 -22.55 -11.00 -8.00
N ILE A 365 -22.39 -10.08 -7.04
CA ILE A 365 -21.23 -10.04 -6.14
C ILE A 365 -21.66 -10.30 -4.70
N ASN A 366 -20.80 -11.00 -3.98
CA ASN A 366 -20.91 -11.24 -2.55
C ASN A 366 -20.15 -10.18 -1.77
N PRO A 367 -20.27 -10.10 -0.42
CA PRO A 367 -19.51 -9.15 0.40
C PRO A 367 -18.00 -9.26 0.15
N VAL A 368 -17.36 -8.12 -0.17
CA VAL A 368 -15.94 -8.10 -0.54
C VAL A 368 -15.04 -8.63 0.56
N GLU A 369 -15.36 -8.37 1.82
CA GLU A 369 -14.54 -8.77 2.98
C GLU A 369 -14.41 -10.28 3.16
N SER A 370 -15.31 -11.07 2.55
CA SER A 370 -15.32 -12.54 2.68
C SER A 370 -15.20 -13.29 1.36
N SER A 371 -15.42 -12.62 0.22
CA SER A 371 -15.44 -13.30 -1.09
C SER A 371 -14.36 -12.83 -2.06
N GLY A 372 -13.86 -11.60 -1.88
CA GLY A 372 -13.02 -10.96 -2.87
C GLY A 372 -13.74 -10.63 -4.19
N ASP A 373 -15.08 -10.54 -4.18
CA ASP A 373 -15.83 -10.16 -5.37
C ASP A 373 -15.84 -8.64 -5.54
N ALA A 374 -15.44 -8.20 -6.74
CA ALA A 374 -15.49 -6.80 -7.17
C ALA A 374 -15.78 -6.73 -8.66
N ILE A 375 -16.29 -5.58 -9.15
CA ILE A 375 -16.53 -5.36 -10.57
C ILE A 375 -15.69 -4.18 -11.04
N LEU A 376 -14.93 -4.38 -12.11
CA LEU A 376 -14.12 -3.36 -12.76
C LEU A 376 -14.75 -2.94 -14.09
N ILE A 377 -14.92 -1.62 -14.27
CA ILE A 377 -15.46 -1.02 -15.49
C ILE A 377 -14.48 0.06 -15.95
N ALA A 378 -13.85 -0.15 -17.09
CA ALA A 378 -12.93 0.79 -17.73
C ALA A 378 -13.35 1.08 -19.17
N ASP A 379 -12.83 2.14 -19.74
CA ASP A 379 -12.92 2.41 -21.18
C ASP A 379 -12.06 1.44 -21.99
N ASN A 380 -10.86 1.13 -21.52
CA ASN A 380 -9.92 0.18 -22.10
C ASN A 380 -8.89 -0.25 -21.04
N TRP A 381 -9.24 -1.26 -20.23
CA TRP A 381 -8.37 -1.72 -19.15
C TRP A 381 -7.05 -2.30 -19.67
N ASN A 382 -5.93 -1.87 -19.10
CA ASN A 382 -4.59 -2.31 -19.50
C ASN A 382 -4.16 -3.67 -18.90
N GLY A 383 -5.00 -4.31 -18.06
CA GLY A 383 -4.72 -5.61 -17.44
C GLY A 383 -4.06 -5.52 -16.06
N THR A 384 -3.80 -4.31 -15.55
CA THR A 384 -3.10 -4.08 -14.28
C THR A 384 -3.94 -3.33 -13.27
N SER A 385 -3.46 -3.25 -12.03
CA SER A 385 -4.05 -2.39 -11.00
C SER A 385 -3.77 -0.90 -11.23
N PHE A 386 -2.79 -0.58 -12.10
CA PHE A 386 -2.30 0.77 -12.36
C PHE A 386 -2.89 1.36 -13.64
N ASP A 387 -4.19 1.55 -13.62
CA ASP A 387 -4.97 2.12 -14.71
C ASP A 387 -6.08 3.02 -14.15
N GLU A 388 -6.91 3.60 -15.01
CA GLU A 388 -8.08 4.37 -14.61
C GLU A 388 -9.37 3.59 -14.87
N PHE A 389 -10.16 3.36 -13.83
CA PHE A 389 -11.42 2.61 -13.90
C PHE A 389 -12.37 2.93 -12.74
N ILE A 390 -13.60 2.47 -12.87
CA ILE A 390 -14.58 2.40 -11.78
C ILE A 390 -14.53 1.00 -11.18
N LEU A 391 -14.44 0.92 -9.85
CA LEU A 391 -14.44 -0.32 -9.10
C LEU A 391 -15.63 -0.37 -8.14
N LEU A 392 -16.36 -1.48 -8.14
CA LEU A 392 -17.51 -1.70 -7.27
C LEU A 392 -17.23 -2.85 -6.32
N GLU A 393 -17.60 -2.66 -5.05
CA GLU A 393 -17.54 -3.69 -4.02
C GLU A 393 -18.79 -3.66 -3.16
N LEU A 394 -19.27 -4.82 -2.72
CA LEU A 394 -20.35 -4.89 -1.73
C LEU A 394 -19.76 -4.80 -0.33
N TYR A 395 -19.94 -3.64 0.31
CA TYR A 395 -19.62 -3.44 1.71
C TYR A 395 -20.71 -4.04 2.61
N THR A 396 -20.30 -4.74 3.66
CA THR A 396 -21.17 -5.17 4.77
C THR A 396 -20.53 -4.86 6.13
N PRO A 397 -21.34 -4.54 7.18
CA PRO A 397 -20.85 -4.30 8.54
C PRO A 397 -20.60 -5.62 9.30
N THR A 398 -19.86 -6.54 8.65
CA THR A 398 -19.53 -7.89 9.13
C THR A 398 -18.02 -8.13 9.04
N GLY A 399 -17.54 -9.28 9.48
CA GLY A 399 -16.11 -9.61 9.41
C GLY A 399 -15.22 -8.54 10.02
N LEU A 400 -14.20 -8.12 9.29
CA LEU A 400 -13.25 -7.07 9.69
C LEU A 400 -13.91 -5.69 9.85
N ASN A 401 -15.02 -5.43 9.14
CA ASN A 401 -15.76 -4.17 9.23
C ASN A 401 -16.66 -4.05 10.48
N LYS A 402 -16.86 -5.14 11.21
CA LYS A 402 -17.90 -5.25 12.25
C LYS A 402 -17.66 -4.34 13.45
N LEU A 403 -16.44 -4.25 13.93
CA LEU A 403 -16.11 -3.44 15.09
C LEU A 403 -16.39 -1.97 14.80
N ASP A 404 -15.79 -1.42 13.76
CA ASP A 404 -15.83 0.00 13.41
C ASP A 404 -17.19 0.46 12.90
N SER A 405 -18.04 -0.48 12.44
CA SER A 405 -19.44 -0.19 12.15
C SER A 405 -20.31 0.01 13.42
N ARG A 406 -19.84 -0.41 14.58
CA ARG A 406 -20.59 -0.39 15.86
C ARG A 406 -20.08 0.62 16.85
N THR A 407 -18.77 0.84 16.85
CA THR A 407 -18.07 1.77 17.75
C THR A 407 -17.12 2.63 16.95
N ASN A 408 -16.86 3.85 17.42
CA ASN A 408 -15.75 4.63 16.88
C ASN A 408 -14.44 4.01 17.37
N TYR A 409 -13.44 3.96 16.50
CA TYR A 409 -12.08 3.54 16.86
C TYR A 409 -11.54 4.40 18.00
N VAL A 410 -11.48 5.72 17.78
CA VAL A 410 -11.28 6.73 18.80
C VAL A 410 -12.24 7.88 18.54
N ASP A 411 -12.50 8.71 19.56
CA ASP A 411 -13.55 9.75 19.52
C ASP A 411 -13.46 10.71 18.30
N ARG A 412 -12.26 10.93 17.77
CA ARG A 412 -12.01 11.83 16.62
C ARG A 412 -12.30 11.20 15.26
N TYR A 413 -12.45 9.88 15.19
CA TYR A 413 -12.65 9.16 13.92
C TYR A 413 -14.13 8.88 13.66
N PRO A 414 -14.56 8.85 12.41
CA PRO A 414 -15.93 8.50 12.10
C PRO A 414 -16.20 7.02 12.41
N ARG A 415 -17.44 6.71 12.62
CA ARG A 415 -17.89 5.33 12.66
C ARG A 415 -18.11 4.87 11.21
N ALA A 416 -17.70 3.65 10.88
CA ALA A 416 -17.92 3.05 9.58
C ALA A 416 -19.43 2.85 9.27
N TYR A 417 -19.72 2.50 8.03
CA TYR A 417 -21.11 2.28 7.59
C TYR A 417 -21.77 1.18 8.41
N THR A 418 -23.03 1.41 8.81
CA THR A 418 -23.78 0.49 9.67
C THR A 418 -24.75 -0.41 8.88
N THR A 419 -24.84 -0.20 7.57
CA THR A 419 -25.73 -0.95 6.67
C THR A 419 -24.96 -1.40 5.44
N ALA A 420 -25.33 -2.56 4.89
CA ALA A 420 -24.79 -3.04 3.62
C ALA A 420 -25.13 -2.08 2.48
N GLY A 421 -24.27 -2.04 1.46
CA GLY A 421 -24.45 -1.29 0.23
C GLY A 421 -23.25 -1.39 -0.67
N VAL A 422 -23.39 -1.04 -1.93
CA VAL A 422 -22.27 -1.06 -2.88
C VAL A 422 -21.50 0.24 -2.77
N ARG A 423 -20.20 0.13 -2.45
CA ARG A 423 -19.24 1.22 -2.52
C ARG A 423 -18.75 1.32 -3.96
N LEU A 424 -18.83 2.51 -4.53
CA LEU A 424 -18.38 2.81 -5.88
C LEU A 424 -17.14 3.68 -5.79
N LEU A 425 -16.04 3.21 -6.33
CA LEU A 425 -14.75 3.87 -6.29
C LEU A 425 -14.32 4.27 -7.70
N HIS A 426 -13.92 5.51 -7.88
CA HIS A 426 -13.12 5.94 -9.02
C HIS A 426 -11.66 5.70 -8.66
N ILE A 427 -11.00 4.88 -9.43
CA ILE A 427 -9.57 4.61 -9.32
C ILE A 427 -8.86 5.32 -10.46
N ASP A 428 -7.89 6.16 -10.16
CA ASP A 428 -6.96 6.72 -11.13
C ASP A 428 -5.52 6.40 -10.67
N ALA A 429 -5.18 5.14 -10.83
CA ALA A 429 -3.88 4.59 -10.45
C ALA A 429 -2.85 4.61 -11.60
N ARG A 430 -3.14 5.38 -12.66
CA ARG A 430 -2.18 5.54 -13.76
C ARG A 430 -0.84 6.02 -13.23
N LEU A 431 0.23 5.39 -13.66
CA LEU A 431 1.58 5.71 -13.18
C LEU A 431 2.02 7.09 -13.67
N GLY A 432 2.56 7.88 -12.76
CA GLY A 432 3.27 9.11 -13.09
C GLY A 432 4.67 8.79 -13.59
N ILE A 433 5.05 9.39 -14.72
CA ILE A 433 6.40 9.32 -15.26
C ILE A 433 7.13 10.60 -14.87
N PHE A 434 8.29 10.45 -14.23
CA PHE A 434 9.14 11.54 -13.76
C PHE A 434 10.54 11.42 -14.35
N ASN A 435 11.19 12.55 -14.60
CA ASN A 435 12.61 12.55 -14.93
C ASN A 435 13.48 12.43 -13.66
N TYR A 436 14.82 12.27 -13.83
CA TYR A 436 15.74 12.18 -12.69
C TYR A 436 15.84 13.43 -11.81
N SER A 437 15.26 14.54 -12.23
CA SER A 437 15.12 15.75 -11.42
C SER A 437 13.77 15.81 -10.69
N ASN A 438 13.04 14.70 -10.64
CA ASN A 438 11.71 14.55 -10.05
C ASN A 438 10.66 15.50 -10.64
N GLN A 439 10.80 15.84 -11.92
CA GLN A 439 9.81 16.62 -12.63
C GLN A 439 8.85 15.67 -13.35
N PHE A 440 7.57 15.87 -13.13
CA PHE A 440 6.50 15.12 -13.82
C PHE A 440 6.57 15.37 -15.33
N ILE A 441 6.47 14.30 -16.10
CA ILE A 441 6.46 14.35 -17.56
C ILE A 441 5.03 14.15 -18.08
N ASN A 442 4.43 13.01 -17.74
CA ASN A 442 3.06 12.63 -18.11
C ASN A 442 2.62 11.42 -17.29
N TYR A 443 1.38 10.99 -17.48
CA TYR A 443 0.94 9.64 -17.12
C TYR A 443 1.32 8.67 -18.23
N GLY A 444 1.68 7.45 -17.88
CA GLY A 444 2.06 6.43 -18.86
C GLY A 444 1.93 5.03 -18.32
N ASP A 445 1.84 4.12 -19.27
CA ASP A 445 1.92 2.69 -19.06
C ASP A 445 3.29 2.21 -19.57
N PRO A 446 4.12 1.58 -18.71
CA PRO A 446 5.41 1.03 -19.16
C PRO A 446 5.26 -0.18 -20.08
N GLY A 447 4.03 -0.64 -20.34
CA GLY A 447 3.74 -1.84 -21.13
C GLY A 447 4.07 -3.13 -20.35
N SER A 448 4.28 -4.22 -21.04
CA SER A 448 4.58 -5.54 -20.44
C SER A 448 6.01 -5.69 -19.93
N GLY A 449 6.77 -4.62 -19.84
CA GLY A 449 8.12 -4.62 -19.28
C GLY A 449 8.09 -4.35 -17.77
N PRO A 450 9.13 -4.75 -17.03
CA PRO A 450 9.26 -4.38 -15.64
C PRO A 450 9.25 -2.85 -15.50
N LEU A 451 8.65 -2.36 -14.42
CA LEU A 451 8.54 -0.94 -14.07
C LEU A 451 9.90 -0.25 -13.79
N TYR A 452 10.97 -0.77 -14.37
CA TYR A 452 12.31 -0.25 -14.12
C TYR A 452 12.45 1.19 -14.58
N ASN A 453 13.10 1.91 -13.73
CA ASN A 453 13.79 3.11 -14.11
C ASN A 453 14.88 2.78 -15.12
N ASP A 454 14.67 3.21 -16.35
CA ASP A 454 15.81 3.38 -17.21
C ASP A 454 16.66 4.58 -16.71
N SER A 455 17.76 4.87 -17.35
CA SER A 455 18.62 5.98 -16.97
C SER A 455 17.99 7.37 -17.16
N THR A 456 16.74 7.48 -17.60
CA THR A 456 16.11 8.75 -17.99
C THR A 456 14.78 9.01 -17.29
N GLN A 457 14.03 7.97 -16.91
CA GLN A 457 12.66 8.07 -16.39
C GLN A 457 12.43 7.16 -15.18
N ARG A 458 11.49 7.57 -14.32
CA ARG A 458 11.00 6.83 -13.16
C ARG A 458 9.50 6.77 -13.20
N TYR A 459 8.94 5.62 -12.80
CA TYR A 459 7.50 5.39 -12.71
C TYR A 459 7.10 5.33 -11.25
N PHE A 460 6.02 6.03 -10.90
CA PHE A 460 5.49 6.04 -9.54
C PHE A 460 3.98 5.90 -9.52
N ALA A 461 3.45 5.20 -8.53
CA ALA A 461 2.05 5.33 -8.19
C ALA A 461 1.76 6.77 -7.72
N MET A 462 0.63 7.32 -8.14
CA MET A 462 0.18 8.64 -7.71
C MET A 462 -0.63 8.49 -6.43
N ALA A 463 -0.47 9.40 -5.49
CA ALA A 463 -1.16 9.36 -4.21
C ALA A 463 -2.43 10.23 -4.19
N ASN A 464 -3.28 10.05 -3.19
CA ASN A 464 -4.45 10.89 -2.97
C ASN A 464 -4.11 12.30 -2.47
N SER A 465 -3.00 12.42 -1.78
CA SER A 465 -2.55 13.67 -1.18
C SER A 465 -1.67 14.46 -2.13
N ASN A 466 -2.21 14.82 -3.26
CA ASN A 466 -1.48 15.46 -4.33
C ASN A 466 -1.05 16.88 -3.98
N THR A 467 -0.14 17.01 -3.04
CA THR A 467 0.51 18.30 -2.82
C THR A 467 1.31 18.69 -4.07
N PRO A 468 1.45 19.97 -4.38
CA PRO A 468 2.21 20.43 -5.54
C PRO A 468 3.66 19.94 -5.60
N SER A 469 4.20 19.49 -4.46
CA SER A 469 5.54 18.92 -4.37
C SER A 469 5.64 17.50 -4.92
N TYR A 470 4.51 16.78 -5.03
CA TYR A 470 4.50 15.37 -5.44
C TYR A 470 3.86 15.15 -6.80
N SER A 471 2.97 16.03 -7.23
CA SER A 471 2.20 15.85 -8.44
C SER A 471 2.08 17.15 -9.20
N ALA A 472 2.17 17.09 -10.52
CA ALA A 472 1.80 18.20 -11.38
C ALA A 472 0.27 18.37 -11.50
N ASP A 473 -0.51 17.48 -10.91
CA ASP A 473 -1.96 17.46 -10.94
C ASP A 473 -2.53 17.48 -9.52
N GLU A 474 -2.76 18.68 -8.99
CA GLU A 474 -3.31 18.92 -7.64
C GLU A 474 -4.70 18.29 -7.42
N ASN A 475 -5.38 17.91 -8.48
CA ASN A 475 -6.70 17.30 -8.42
C ASN A 475 -6.69 15.80 -8.68
N HIS A 476 -5.51 15.19 -8.76
CA HIS A 476 -5.42 13.75 -8.89
C HIS A 476 -5.98 13.07 -7.63
N ARG A 477 -6.70 11.98 -7.82
CA ARG A 477 -7.23 11.11 -6.76
C ARG A 477 -6.93 9.67 -7.14
N LEU A 478 -6.03 9.04 -6.40
CA LEU A 478 -5.71 7.61 -6.58
C LEU A 478 -6.97 6.77 -6.35
N VAL A 479 -7.62 6.96 -5.21
CA VAL A 479 -8.88 6.31 -4.85
C VAL A 479 -9.85 7.37 -4.38
N HIS A 480 -11.01 7.47 -5.03
CA HIS A 480 -12.03 8.47 -4.72
C HIS A 480 -13.42 7.82 -4.68
N MET A 481 -14.13 7.99 -3.58
CA MET A 481 -15.48 7.46 -3.42
C MET A 481 -16.50 8.28 -4.20
N ILE A 482 -17.30 7.63 -5.02
CA ILE A 482 -18.45 8.23 -5.70
C ILE A 482 -19.69 8.00 -4.83
N GLN A 483 -20.24 9.09 -4.30
CA GLN A 483 -21.38 9.05 -3.39
C GLN A 483 -22.70 8.83 -4.15
N ALA A 484 -23.52 7.89 -3.68
CA ALA A 484 -24.75 7.43 -4.35
C ALA A 484 -25.81 8.52 -4.59
N LEU A 485 -25.77 9.60 -3.81
CA LEU A 485 -26.70 10.74 -3.98
C LEU A 485 -26.27 11.71 -5.07
N GLY A 486 -25.13 11.52 -5.70
CA GLY A 486 -24.65 12.38 -6.79
C GLY A 486 -24.15 13.75 -6.35
N THR A 487 -23.91 13.94 -5.06
CA THR A 487 -23.32 15.17 -4.48
C THR A 487 -22.03 14.83 -3.80
N ASN A 488 -20.95 15.49 -4.19
CA ASN A 488 -19.62 15.24 -3.64
C ASN A 488 -19.43 16.05 -2.35
N THR A 489 -19.72 15.43 -1.22
CA THR A 489 -19.53 16.06 0.11
C THR A 489 -18.20 15.67 0.76
N VAL A 490 -17.55 14.60 0.30
CA VAL A 490 -16.25 14.15 0.82
C VAL A 490 -15.14 15.14 0.45
N ASP A 491 -15.21 15.78 -0.71
CA ASP A 491 -14.27 16.83 -1.11
C ASP A 491 -14.46 18.14 -0.34
N THR A 492 -15.54 18.25 0.44
CA THR A 492 -15.79 19.38 1.35
C THR A 492 -15.63 19.00 2.84
N GLY A 493 -14.94 17.88 3.12
CA GLY A 493 -14.56 17.47 4.47
C GLY A 493 -15.56 16.60 5.21
N SER A 494 -16.67 16.20 4.57
CA SER A 494 -17.64 15.32 5.20
C SER A 494 -17.08 13.91 5.35
N SER A 495 -17.32 13.30 6.51
CA SER A 495 -17.08 11.86 6.66
C SER A 495 -18.16 11.06 5.94
N GLY A 496 -17.80 9.86 5.51
CA GLY A 496 -18.72 8.93 4.84
C GLY A 496 -19.91 8.53 5.71
N THR A 497 -21.04 8.30 5.07
CA THR A 497 -22.30 7.91 5.70
C THR A 497 -22.99 6.79 4.94
N ASN A 498 -23.97 6.12 5.55
CA ASN A 498 -24.74 5.06 4.89
C ASN A 498 -25.45 5.50 3.58
N SER A 499 -25.68 6.80 3.39
CA SER A 499 -26.29 7.36 2.18
C SER A 499 -25.32 7.43 1.00
N ASP A 500 -24.05 7.26 1.23
CA ASP A 500 -23.04 7.28 0.19
C ASP A 500 -22.91 5.94 -0.55
N LEU A 501 -23.41 4.87 0.09
CA LEU A 501 -23.47 3.55 -0.50
C LEU A 501 -24.69 3.42 -1.43
N PHE A 502 -24.47 2.84 -2.60
CA PHE A 502 -25.57 2.53 -3.53
C PHE A 502 -26.46 1.40 -3.00
N LYS A 503 -27.75 1.61 -3.14
CA LYS A 503 -28.81 0.69 -2.67
C LYS A 503 -29.68 0.24 -3.85
N THR A 504 -30.51 -0.77 -3.61
CA THR A 504 -31.48 -1.26 -4.60
C THR A 504 -32.28 -0.13 -5.26
N GLY A 505 -32.31 -0.13 -6.59
CA GLY A 505 -33.06 0.82 -7.42
C GLY A 505 -32.32 2.12 -7.73
N GLN A 506 -31.12 2.35 -7.18
CA GLN A 506 -30.28 3.48 -7.56
C GLN A 506 -29.50 3.18 -8.84
N THR A 507 -28.93 4.21 -9.44
CA THR A 507 -28.18 4.13 -10.69
C THR A 507 -26.97 5.06 -10.66
N PHE A 508 -25.93 4.69 -11.41
CA PHE A 508 -24.79 5.56 -11.70
C PHE A 508 -24.62 5.70 -13.21
N SER A 509 -24.31 6.92 -13.64
CA SER A 509 -23.79 7.20 -14.98
C SER A 509 -22.94 8.46 -14.94
N MET A 510 -22.06 8.64 -15.92
CA MET A 510 -21.27 9.88 -16.04
C MET A 510 -22.17 11.11 -16.24
N SER A 511 -23.37 10.96 -16.83
CA SER A 511 -24.32 12.06 -16.99
C SER A 511 -25.00 12.53 -15.69
N THR A 512 -25.07 11.66 -14.68
CA THR A 512 -25.71 11.97 -13.39
C THR A 512 -24.72 12.34 -12.29
N HIS A 513 -23.50 11.82 -12.34
CA HIS A 513 -22.50 11.99 -11.30
C HIS A 513 -21.22 12.69 -11.80
N GLY A 514 -20.97 12.69 -13.11
CA GLY A 514 -19.66 13.07 -13.65
C GLY A 514 -19.21 14.48 -13.29
N THR A 515 -20.09 15.46 -13.32
CA THR A 515 -19.74 16.85 -13.00
C THR A 515 -19.33 17.09 -11.55
N GLU A 516 -19.75 16.23 -10.65
CA GLU A 516 -19.44 16.33 -9.22
C GLU A 516 -18.15 15.60 -8.83
N PHE A 517 -17.82 14.51 -9.52
CA PHE A 517 -16.76 13.59 -9.09
C PHE A 517 -15.56 13.53 -10.06
N PHE A 518 -15.67 14.07 -11.26
CA PHE A 518 -14.61 14.02 -12.26
C PHE A 518 -14.20 15.40 -12.73
N LYS A 519 -12.92 15.68 -12.74
CA LYS A 519 -12.38 16.97 -13.17
C LYS A 519 -12.71 17.33 -14.62
N ASN A 520 -12.95 16.33 -15.47
CA ASN A 520 -13.33 16.48 -16.88
C ASN A 520 -14.85 16.39 -17.10
N GLY A 521 -15.66 16.56 -16.05
CA GLY A 521 -17.12 16.48 -16.09
C GLY A 521 -17.61 15.05 -16.36
N ASN A 522 -18.13 14.78 -17.55
CA ASN A 522 -18.67 13.47 -17.91
C ASN A 522 -17.63 12.52 -18.56
N LYS A 523 -16.35 12.76 -18.32
CA LYS A 523 -15.25 11.93 -18.83
C LYS A 523 -14.34 11.50 -17.69
N LEU A 524 -13.70 10.38 -17.87
CA LEU A 524 -12.58 9.94 -17.04
C LEU A 524 -11.44 10.98 -17.08
N ASN A 525 -10.52 10.89 -16.14
CA ASN A 525 -9.37 11.80 -16.07
C ASN A 525 -8.42 11.63 -17.26
N ASN A 526 -8.36 10.44 -17.85
CA ASN A 526 -7.62 10.17 -19.10
C ASN A 526 -8.27 10.85 -20.34
N GLY A 527 -9.44 11.46 -20.19
CA GLY A 527 -10.16 12.17 -21.24
C GLY A 527 -11.14 11.33 -22.05
N ASN A 528 -11.23 10.04 -21.80
CA ASN A 528 -12.13 9.12 -22.49
C ASN A 528 -13.52 9.08 -21.82
N ALA A 529 -14.49 8.55 -22.55
CA ALA A 529 -15.81 8.26 -21.99
C ALA A 529 -15.78 6.89 -21.31
N LEU A 530 -16.38 6.77 -20.11
CA LEU A 530 -16.56 5.46 -19.49
C LEU A 530 -17.44 4.53 -20.36
N GLY A 531 -18.47 5.07 -21.00
CA GLY A 531 -19.32 4.35 -21.94
C GLY A 531 -20.31 3.37 -21.33
N TYR A 532 -20.57 3.44 -20.01
CA TYR A 532 -21.45 2.53 -19.30
C TYR A 532 -22.39 3.25 -18.32
N ALA A 533 -23.59 2.68 -18.13
CA ALA A 533 -24.52 2.99 -17.05
C ALA A 533 -24.63 1.79 -16.11
N ILE A 534 -24.75 2.03 -14.82
CA ILE A 534 -24.78 0.99 -13.77
C ILE A 534 -26.11 1.06 -13.03
N TYR A 535 -26.78 -0.06 -12.89
CA TYR A 535 -28.07 -0.22 -12.20
C TYR A 535 -27.92 -1.19 -11.05
N PHE A 536 -28.25 -0.76 -9.84
CA PHE A 536 -28.20 -1.58 -8.63
C PHE A 536 -29.55 -2.30 -8.48
N SER A 537 -29.71 -3.43 -9.19
CA SER A 537 -30.98 -4.17 -9.30
C SER A 537 -31.44 -4.74 -7.97
N SER A 538 -30.51 -5.28 -7.19
CA SER A 538 -30.74 -5.78 -5.83
C SER A 538 -29.48 -5.56 -5.00
N VAL A 539 -29.62 -5.08 -3.78
CA VAL A 539 -28.52 -4.90 -2.82
C VAL A 539 -28.98 -5.34 -1.43
N SER A 540 -28.33 -6.32 -0.87
CA SER A 540 -28.59 -6.88 0.47
C SER A 540 -27.29 -7.03 1.24
N SER A 541 -27.36 -7.59 2.45
CA SER A 541 -26.17 -7.98 3.21
C SER A 541 -25.52 -9.29 2.74
N GLU A 542 -26.17 -10.02 1.84
CA GLU A 542 -25.70 -11.33 1.36
C GLU A 542 -25.12 -11.23 -0.05
N SER A 543 -25.73 -10.40 -0.90
CA SER A 543 -25.29 -10.22 -2.28
C SER A 543 -25.83 -8.92 -2.88
N ALA A 544 -25.21 -8.49 -3.98
CA ALA A 544 -25.72 -7.42 -4.82
C ALA A 544 -25.76 -7.89 -6.28
N THR A 545 -26.90 -7.64 -6.95
CA THR A 545 -27.07 -7.86 -8.40
C THR A 545 -26.89 -6.52 -9.10
N ILE A 546 -25.88 -6.43 -9.92
CA ILE A 546 -25.47 -5.22 -10.64
C ILE A 546 -25.67 -5.46 -12.14
N ARG A 547 -26.50 -4.63 -12.76
CA ARG A 547 -26.68 -4.61 -14.21
C ARG A 547 -25.91 -3.44 -14.79
N ILE A 548 -25.15 -3.69 -15.84
CA ILE A 548 -24.27 -2.73 -16.50
C ILE A 548 -24.67 -2.69 -17.97
N GLU A 549 -24.96 -1.50 -18.47
CA GLU A 549 -25.35 -1.27 -19.86
C GLU A 549 -24.33 -0.40 -20.56
N LYS A 550 -23.88 -0.84 -21.73
CA LYS A 550 -23.05 -0.03 -22.61
C LYS A 550 -23.91 1.05 -23.28
N ILE A 551 -23.48 2.32 -23.24
CA ILE A 551 -24.25 3.49 -23.74
C ILE A 551 -23.48 4.25 -24.82
#